data_743c276b75cf97313fc4d2c6c3c8cad9
#
_entry.id   743c276b75cf97313fc4d2c6c3c8cad9
#
_cell.length_a   1.000
_cell.length_b   1.000
_cell.length_c   1.000
_cell.angle_alpha   90.00
_cell.angle_beta   90.00
_cell.angle_gamma   90.00
#
_symmetry.space_group_name_H-M   'P 1'
#
loop_
_entity.id
_entity.type
_entity.pdbx_description
1 polymer ?
#
loop_
_entity_poly.entity_id
_entity_poly.type
_entity_poly.pdbx_seq_one_letter_code
_entity_poly.pdbx_strand_id
1 'polypeptide(L)'
;MRSTFKVLFYVKKGSEKPNGNLPLMCRITVDGEIKQFSCKMDVPPRLWDVKNNRASGKSVEAQRINLAVDKIRVEVNRRYQELMQTDGYVTAAKLKDAYPGIGVKQETLLKQFKQHNAEFEKKVGHSRAQGTFTRYRTVCNHIREFLPHTYKREDIPLKELNLTFINDFEYFLRTEKKCRTNTVWGYMIVLKHTDKCCHY
;
A
#
# COMPACT_ATOMS: atom_id res chain seq x y z
N MET A 1 14.91 -25.01 12.54
CA MET A 1 15.61 -23.79 13.01
C MET A 1 14.57 -22.75 13.41
N ARG A 2 14.74 -22.08 14.58
CA ARG A 2 13.89 -20.94 14.90
C ARG A 2 14.34 -19.74 14.09
N SER A 3 13.47 -19.21 13.24
CA SER A 3 13.73 -17.95 12.53
C SER A 3 13.89 -16.79 13.53
N THR A 4 14.92 -15.98 13.34
CA THR A 4 15.18 -14.81 14.16
C THR A 4 14.63 -13.57 13.50
N PHE A 5 13.67 -12.92 14.14
CA PHE A 5 13.06 -11.69 13.64
C PHE A 5 13.21 -10.55 14.66
N LYS A 6 13.76 -9.40 14.23
CA LYS A 6 13.97 -8.23 15.07
C LYS A 6 13.67 -6.94 14.32
N VAL A 7 12.98 -6.02 14.99
CA VAL A 7 12.68 -4.66 14.51
C VAL A 7 13.31 -3.65 15.45
N LEU A 8 14.18 -2.79 14.93
CA LEU A 8 14.90 -1.76 15.67
C LEU A 8 14.64 -0.39 15.06
N PHE A 9 14.44 0.63 15.92
CA PHE A 9 14.35 2.02 15.49
C PHE A 9 15.57 2.80 15.94
N TYR A 10 16.02 3.73 15.10
CA TYR A 10 17.15 4.59 15.41
C TYR A 10 17.10 5.89 14.61
N VAL A 11 17.74 6.92 15.09
CA VAL A 11 17.94 8.17 14.35
C VAL A 11 19.24 8.12 13.57
N LYS A 12 19.21 8.55 12.30
CA LYS A 12 20.39 8.52 11.42
C LYS A 12 21.28 9.74 11.71
N LYS A 13 22.38 9.54 12.45
CA LYS A 13 23.40 10.55 12.68
C LYS A 13 24.07 10.97 11.36
N GLY A 14 24.51 12.21 11.29
CA GLY A 14 25.16 12.76 10.08
C GLY A 14 24.20 13.04 8.90
N SER A 15 22.90 13.03 9.14
CA SER A 15 21.86 13.40 8.14
C SER A 15 20.88 14.43 8.74
N GLU A 16 21.43 15.41 9.45
CA GLU A 16 20.66 16.49 10.07
C GLU A 16 19.98 17.33 9.02
N LYS A 17 18.71 17.64 9.24
CA LYS A 17 17.95 18.56 8.42
C LYS A 17 18.21 20.00 8.82
N PRO A 18 17.87 21.01 7.99
CA PRO A 18 18.06 22.41 8.34
C PRO A 18 17.39 22.84 9.66
N ASN A 19 16.36 22.10 10.09
CA ASN A 19 15.67 22.32 11.37
C ASN A 19 16.36 21.62 12.58
N GLY A 20 17.55 21.02 12.41
CA GLY A 20 18.29 20.31 13.45
C GLY A 20 17.74 18.93 13.82
N ASN A 21 16.70 18.45 13.15
CA ASN A 21 16.11 17.14 13.41
C ASN A 21 16.82 16.05 12.61
N LEU A 22 16.81 14.82 13.15
CA LEU A 22 17.38 13.63 12.52
C LEU A 22 16.28 12.72 11.95
N PRO A 23 16.49 12.13 10.77
CA PRO A 23 15.52 11.18 10.22
C PRO A 23 15.46 9.90 11.04
N LEU A 24 14.22 9.48 11.36
CA LEU A 24 13.94 8.22 12.02
C LEU A 24 14.00 7.08 11.01
N MET A 25 14.77 6.06 11.35
CA MET A 25 14.97 4.86 10.54
C MET A 25 14.43 3.62 11.24
N CYS A 26 13.90 2.68 10.49
CA CYS A 26 13.59 1.33 10.95
C CYS A 26 14.58 0.34 10.32
N ARG A 27 15.11 -0.56 11.14
CA ARG A 27 15.94 -1.69 10.74
C ARG A 27 15.19 -2.98 11.01
N ILE A 28 15.06 -3.80 9.99
CA ILE A 28 14.50 -5.15 10.05
C ILE A 28 15.67 -6.14 9.94
N THR A 29 15.71 -7.12 10.82
CA THR A 29 16.64 -8.26 10.73
C THR A 29 15.83 -9.55 10.70
N VAL A 30 16.06 -10.38 9.70
CA VAL A 30 15.47 -11.72 9.58
C VAL A 30 16.60 -12.69 9.26
N ASP A 31 16.83 -13.68 10.10
CA ASP A 31 17.85 -14.71 9.93
C ASP A 31 19.25 -14.17 9.57
N GLY A 32 19.62 -13.04 10.19
CA GLY A 32 20.89 -12.34 9.97
C GLY A 32 20.88 -11.37 8.77
N GLU A 33 19.91 -11.46 7.85
CA GLU A 33 19.76 -10.47 6.79
C GLU A 33 19.21 -9.16 7.34
N ILE A 34 19.81 -8.03 6.97
CA ILE A 34 19.43 -6.69 7.44
C ILE A 34 18.92 -5.85 6.28
N LYS A 35 17.75 -5.27 6.46
CA LYS A 35 17.22 -4.20 5.59
C LYS A 35 16.78 -3.00 6.41
N GLN A 36 16.88 -1.81 5.80
CA GLN A 36 16.55 -0.54 6.47
C GLN A 36 15.66 0.30 5.57
N PHE A 37 14.79 1.10 6.20
CA PHE A 37 13.96 2.08 5.51
C PHE A 37 13.71 3.31 6.38
N SER A 38 13.42 4.44 5.76
CA SER A 38 13.04 5.66 6.44
C SER A 38 11.59 5.57 6.93
N CYS A 39 11.37 5.96 8.20
CA CYS A 39 10.02 6.10 8.76
C CYS A 39 9.30 7.37 8.27
N LYS A 40 9.93 8.15 7.40
CA LYS A 40 9.41 9.44 6.89
C LYS A 40 8.99 10.40 8.01
N MET A 41 9.71 10.36 9.12
CA MET A 41 9.53 11.19 10.30
C MET A 41 10.89 11.67 10.76
N ASP A 42 10.92 12.89 11.28
CA ASP A 42 12.11 13.48 11.86
C ASP A 42 11.95 13.61 13.37
N VAL A 43 13.04 13.43 14.09
CA VAL A 43 13.07 13.41 15.56
C VAL A 43 14.13 14.39 16.05
N PRO A 44 13.81 15.30 16.98
CA PRO A 44 14.81 16.11 17.66
C PRO A 44 15.80 15.21 18.40
N PRO A 45 17.14 15.40 18.22
CA PRO A 45 18.15 14.53 18.86
C PRO A 45 17.99 14.42 20.38
N ARG A 46 17.58 15.51 21.03
CA ARG A 46 17.35 15.60 22.48
C ARG A 46 16.23 14.69 23.01
N LEU A 47 15.29 14.34 22.14
CA LEU A 47 14.14 13.49 22.52
C LEU A 47 14.40 12.01 22.30
N TRP A 48 15.45 11.62 21.56
CA TRP A 48 15.66 10.22 21.23
C TRP A 48 16.48 9.47 22.27
N ASP A 49 15.87 8.49 22.91
CA ASP A 49 16.55 7.55 23.80
C ASP A 49 17.06 6.34 23.01
N VAL A 50 18.37 6.28 22.85
CA VAL A 50 19.05 5.22 22.09
C VAL A 50 18.93 3.86 22.79
N LYS A 51 18.87 3.82 24.13
CA LYS A 51 18.78 2.56 24.89
C LYS A 51 17.42 1.91 24.74
N ASN A 52 16.36 2.73 24.83
CA ASN A 52 14.99 2.26 24.74
C ASN A 52 14.44 2.26 23.29
N ASN A 53 15.16 2.83 22.33
CA ASN A 53 14.72 2.99 20.93
C ASN A 53 13.37 3.69 20.81
N ARG A 54 13.18 4.76 21.60
CA ARG A 54 11.93 5.54 21.70
C ARG A 54 12.26 7.00 22.00
N ALA A 55 11.28 7.87 21.79
CA ALA A 55 11.37 9.23 22.28
C ALA A 55 11.15 9.28 23.82
N SER A 56 12.00 10.01 24.51
CA SER A 56 11.94 10.23 25.97
C SER A 56 11.00 11.39 26.32
N GLY A 57 10.47 11.35 27.57
CA GLY A 57 9.59 12.38 28.09
C GLY A 57 8.11 12.20 27.75
N LYS A 58 7.28 13.14 28.28
CA LYS A 58 5.82 13.13 28.19
C LYS A 58 5.28 14.22 27.25
N SER A 59 6.15 14.91 26.50
CA SER A 59 5.72 15.95 25.57
C SER A 59 4.82 15.38 24.47
N VAL A 60 3.93 16.21 23.93
CA VAL A 60 3.05 15.85 22.82
C VAL A 60 3.87 15.32 21.61
N GLU A 61 5.04 15.92 21.39
CA GLU A 61 5.95 15.50 20.32
C GLU A 61 6.53 14.11 20.58
N ALA A 62 6.98 13.82 21.81
CA ALA A 62 7.47 12.49 22.19
C ALA A 62 6.38 11.43 22.07
N GLN A 63 5.16 11.74 22.51
CA GLN A 63 4.01 10.84 22.36
C GLN A 63 3.69 10.56 20.89
N ARG A 64 3.69 11.59 20.02
CA ARG A 64 3.48 11.44 18.58
C ARG A 64 4.52 10.53 17.94
N ILE A 65 5.79 10.72 18.29
CA ILE A 65 6.90 9.88 17.78
C ILE A 65 6.71 8.43 18.24
N ASN A 66 6.43 8.22 19.53
CA ASN A 66 6.24 6.88 20.08
C ASN A 66 5.04 6.15 19.48
N LEU A 67 3.93 6.85 19.29
CA LEU A 67 2.75 6.30 18.61
C LEU A 67 3.07 5.86 17.17
N ALA A 68 3.88 6.63 16.45
CA ALA A 68 4.31 6.28 15.11
C ALA A 68 5.25 5.06 15.12
N VAL A 69 6.21 5.00 16.04
CA VAL A 69 7.09 3.84 16.22
C VAL A 69 6.27 2.58 16.49
N ASP A 70 5.27 2.66 17.38
CA ASP A 70 4.43 1.51 17.73
C ASP A 70 3.57 1.07 16.54
N LYS A 71 2.98 2.01 15.79
CA LYS A 71 2.24 1.69 14.56
C LYS A 71 3.10 0.97 13.52
N ILE A 72 4.34 1.45 13.29
CA ILE A 72 5.27 0.78 12.36
C ILE A 72 5.58 -0.63 12.85
N ARG A 73 5.88 -0.77 14.14
CA ARG A 73 6.23 -2.07 14.75
C ARG A 73 5.09 -3.08 14.57
N VAL A 74 3.86 -2.67 14.87
CA VAL A 74 2.66 -3.52 14.70
C VAL A 74 2.49 -3.93 13.24
N GLU A 75 2.59 -2.98 12.32
CA GLU A 75 2.41 -3.27 10.89
C GLU A 75 3.50 -4.18 10.33
N VAL A 76 4.76 -3.95 10.69
CA VAL A 76 5.89 -4.82 10.27
C VAL A 76 5.72 -6.23 10.83
N ASN A 77 5.31 -6.37 12.10
CA ASN A 77 5.02 -7.69 12.69
C ASN A 77 3.86 -8.38 11.98
N ARG A 78 2.78 -7.66 11.69
CA ARG A 78 1.63 -8.20 10.95
C ARG A 78 2.05 -8.74 9.58
N ARG A 79 2.83 -7.96 8.82
CA ARG A 79 3.34 -8.39 7.50
C ARG A 79 4.28 -9.60 7.60
N TYR A 80 5.09 -9.66 8.64
CA TYR A 80 5.93 -10.83 8.88
C TYR A 80 5.09 -12.09 9.07
N GLN A 81 4.04 -12.03 9.88
CA GLN A 81 3.15 -13.17 10.12
C GLN A 81 2.37 -13.57 8.85
N GLU A 82 1.86 -12.60 8.10
CA GLU A 82 1.18 -12.84 6.83
C GLU A 82 2.09 -13.58 5.83
N LEU A 83 3.32 -13.11 5.65
CA LEU A 83 4.29 -13.73 4.75
C LEU A 83 4.70 -15.13 5.22
N MET A 84 4.85 -15.35 6.52
CA MET A 84 5.12 -16.68 7.09
C MET A 84 3.98 -17.66 6.82
N GLN A 85 2.73 -17.23 6.92
CA GLN A 85 1.56 -18.07 6.65
C GLN A 85 1.38 -18.37 5.17
N THR A 86 1.65 -17.40 4.29
CA THR A 86 1.42 -17.54 2.84
C THR A 86 2.55 -18.29 2.16
N ASP A 87 3.78 -17.95 2.47
CA ASP A 87 4.96 -18.39 1.71
C ASP A 87 5.83 -19.39 2.48
N GLY A 88 5.55 -19.58 3.78
CA GLY A 88 6.31 -20.49 4.65
C GLY A 88 7.71 -19.97 5.03
N TYR A 89 8.19 -18.90 4.42
CA TYR A 89 9.48 -18.27 4.74
C TYR A 89 9.43 -16.74 4.49
N VAL A 90 10.22 -16.00 5.25
CA VAL A 90 10.35 -14.54 5.12
C VAL A 90 11.83 -14.17 5.00
N THR A 91 12.15 -13.24 4.10
CA THR A 91 13.46 -12.54 4.07
C THR A 91 13.30 -11.08 4.46
N ALA A 92 14.36 -10.44 4.93
CA ALA A 92 14.30 -9.03 5.27
C ALA A 92 13.98 -8.14 4.05
N ALA A 93 14.42 -8.54 2.85
CA ALA A 93 14.08 -7.87 1.59
C ALA A 93 12.58 -7.95 1.33
N LYS A 94 12.02 -9.16 1.33
CA LYS A 94 10.60 -9.41 1.08
C LYS A 94 9.69 -8.66 2.06
N LEU A 95 10.07 -8.66 3.34
CA LEU A 95 9.34 -7.94 4.39
C LEU A 95 9.40 -6.41 4.18
N LYS A 96 10.57 -5.87 3.80
CA LYS A 96 10.71 -4.44 3.47
C LYS A 96 9.83 -4.06 2.29
N ASP A 97 9.78 -4.86 1.23
CA ASP A 97 8.99 -4.60 0.03
C ASP A 97 7.48 -4.71 0.28
N ALA A 98 7.08 -5.61 1.19
CA ALA A 98 5.70 -5.74 1.66
C ALA A 98 5.27 -4.60 2.61
N TYR A 99 6.23 -3.86 3.19
CA TYR A 99 5.92 -2.74 4.09
C TYR A 99 5.73 -1.43 3.30
N PRO A 100 4.50 -0.89 3.21
CA PRO A 100 4.20 0.28 2.38
C PRO A 100 4.74 1.60 2.94
N GLY A 101 5.22 1.63 4.18
CA GLY A 101 5.62 2.86 4.90
C GLY A 101 4.47 3.55 5.64
N ILE A 102 4.82 4.37 6.66
CA ILE A 102 3.83 5.24 7.31
C ILE A 102 3.52 6.43 6.39
N GLY A 103 2.22 6.71 6.24
CA GLY A 103 1.74 7.87 5.50
C GLY A 103 1.80 7.74 3.98
N VAL A 104 2.31 6.66 3.44
CA VAL A 104 2.01 6.28 2.06
C VAL A 104 0.56 5.79 2.06
N LYS A 105 -0.37 6.67 1.72
CA LYS A 105 -1.73 6.23 1.37
C LYS A 105 -1.54 5.22 0.24
N GLN A 106 -1.72 3.93 0.54
CA GLN A 106 -1.72 2.93 -0.52
C GLN A 106 -2.80 3.37 -1.51
N GLU A 107 -2.38 3.59 -2.73
CA GLU A 107 -3.31 3.79 -3.82
C GLU A 107 -4.00 2.46 -4.05
N THR A 108 -5.31 2.44 -3.81
CA THR A 108 -6.16 1.27 -3.98
C THR A 108 -6.95 1.39 -5.27
N LEU A 109 -7.32 0.26 -5.84
CA LEU A 109 -7.95 0.18 -7.15
C LEU A 109 -9.26 0.99 -7.22
N LEU A 110 -10.16 0.79 -6.25
CA LEU A 110 -11.44 1.52 -6.25
C LEU A 110 -11.28 3.01 -5.98
N LYS A 111 -10.29 3.39 -5.14
CA LYS A 111 -9.98 4.80 -4.91
C LYS A 111 -9.50 5.46 -6.20
N GLN A 112 -8.61 4.79 -6.94
CA GLN A 112 -8.11 5.27 -8.22
C GLN A 112 -9.23 5.39 -9.26
N PHE A 113 -10.10 4.36 -9.37
CA PHE A 113 -11.27 4.44 -10.24
C PHE A 113 -12.20 5.60 -9.89
N LYS A 114 -12.47 5.83 -8.60
CA LYS A 114 -13.30 6.96 -8.16
C LYS A 114 -12.71 8.30 -8.55
N GLN A 115 -11.40 8.49 -8.32
CA GLN A 115 -10.70 9.71 -8.68
C GLN A 115 -10.74 9.92 -10.21
N HIS A 116 -10.36 8.90 -10.98
CA HIS A 116 -10.39 8.94 -12.44
C HIS A 116 -11.80 9.27 -12.97
N ASN A 117 -12.84 8.62 -12.44
CA ASN A 117 -14.22 8.87 -12.87
C ASN A 117 -14.67 10.30 -12.56
N ALA A 118 -14.31 10.86 -11.39
CA ALA A 118 -14.64 12.24 -11.05
C ALA A 118 -13.93 13.26 -11.96
N GLU A 119 -12.68 12.99 -12.36
CA GLU A 119 -11.95 13.83 -13.32
C GLU A 119 -12.50 13.69 -14.75
N PHE A 120 -12.89 12.47 -15.12
CA PHE A 120 -13.46 12.20 -16.43
C PHE A 120 -14.83 12.86 -16.61
N GLU A 121 -15.67 12.82 -15.56
CA GLU A 121 -17.01 13.41 -15.54
C GLU A 121 -16.98 14.92 -15.85
N LYS A 122 -16.00 15.64 -15.34
CA LYS A 122 -15.80 17.07 -15.61
C LYS A 122 -15.52 17.38 -17.09
N LYS A 123 -15.06 16.37 -17.84
CA LYS A 123 -14.69 16.51 -19.26
C LYS A 123 -15.78 16.02 -20.22
N VAL A 124 -16.85 15.43 -19.69
CA VAL A 124 -17.98 14.94 -20.49
C VAL A 124 -18.70 16.10 -21.14
N GLY A 125 -19.04 15.97 -22.40
CA GLY A 125 -19.69 17.04 -23.20
C GLY A 125 -18.72 18.06 -23.80
N HIS A 126 -17.46 18.11 -23.38
CA HIS A 126 -16.41 18.96 -23.95
C HIS A 126 -15.41 18.16 -24.79
N SER A 127 -14.64 17.30 -24.14
CA SER A 127 -13.58 16.52 -24.80
C SER A 127 -13.75 15.00 -24.66
N ARG A 128 -14.78 14.55 -23.97
CA ARG A 128 -15.06 13.13 -23.70
C ARG A 128 -16.53 12.78 -23.91
N ALA A 129 -16.75 11.59 -24.47
CA ALA A 129 -18.11 11.10 -24.76
C ALA A 129 -18.76 10.50 -23.51
N GLN A 130 -20.06 10.74 -23.33
CA GLN A 130 -20.89 10.20 -22.25
C GLN A 130 -20.84 8.66 -22.21
N GLY A 131 -20.87 7.98 -23.36
CA GLY A 131 -20.81 6.52 -23.43
C GLY A 131 -19.51 5.94 -22.85
N THR A 132 -18.38 6.65 -23.03
CA THR A 132 -17.10 6.25 -22.45
C THR A 132 -17.13 6.39 -20.93
N PHE A 133 -17.65 7.49 -20.39
CA PHE A 133 -17.83 7.69 -18.94
C PHE A 133 -18.71 6.60 -18.32
N THR A 134 -19.84 6.28 -18.96
CA THR A 134 -20.73 5.20 -18.50
C THR A 134 -19.99 3.86 -18.41
N ARG A 135 -19.12 3.55 -19.38
CA ARG A 135 -18.31 2.32 -19.39
C ARG A 135 -17.33 2.28 -18.19
N TYR A 136 -16.63 3.37 -17.91
CA TYR A 136 -15.72 3.45 -16.74
C TYR A 136 -16.49 3.28 -15.42
N ARG A 137 -17.65 3.89 -15.28
CA ARG A 137 -18.51 3.76 -14.11
C ARG A 137 -19.01 2.31 -13.93
N THR A 138 -19.40 1.66 -15.03
CA THR A 138 -19.83 0.25 -15.01
C THR A 138 -18.71 -0.68 -14.56
N VAL A 139 -17.49 -0.51 -15.08
CA VAL A 139 -16.34 -1.31 -14.68
C VAL A 139 -16.01 -1.10 -13.19
N CYS A 140 -16.04 0.13 -12.72
CA CYS A 140 -15.85 0.44 -11.30
C CYS A 140 -16.87 -0.27 -10.40
N ASN A 141 -18.14 -0.35 -10.82
CA ASN A 141 -19.18 -1.08 -10.10
C ASN A 141 -18.93 -2.59 -10.11
N HIS A 142 -18.56 -3.17 -11.25
CA HIS A 142 -18.20 -4.60 -11.32
C HIS A 142 -17.02 -4.95 -10.43
N ILE A 143 -15.98 -4.11 -10.36
CA ILE A 143 -14.86 -4.31 -9.44
C ILE A 143 -15.31 -4.25 -7.99
N ARG A 144 -16.21 -3.31 -7.64
CA ARG A 144 -16.77 -3.18 -6.27
C ARG A 144 -17.54 -4.43 -5.85
N GLU A 145 -18.18 -5.14 -6.77
CA GLU A 145 -18.89 -6.38 -6.49
C GLU A 145 -17.95 -7.59 -6.51
N PHE A 146 -16.97 -7.58 -7.40
CA PHE A 146 -15.98 -8.66 -7.55
C PHE A 146 -15.08 -8.82 -6.32
N LEU A 147 -14.58 -7.71 -5.75
CA LEU A 147 -13.64 -7.76 -4.64
C LEU A 147 -14.19 -8.49 -3.40
N PRO A 148 -15.40 -8.17 -2.89
CA PRO A 148 -15.99 -8.92 -1.79
C PRO A 148 -16.35 -10.35 -2.16
N HIS A 149 -16.78 -10.58 -3.40
CA HIS A 149 -17.17 -11.91 -3.89
C HIS A 149 -15.97 -12.88 -3.89
N THR A 150 -14.87 -12.49 -4.51
CA THR A 150 -13.72 -13.37 -4.76
C THR A 150 -12.64 -13.26 -3.69
N TYR A 151 -12.29 -12.04 -3.27
CA TYR A 151 -11.17 -11.79 -2.36
C TYR A 151 -11.59 -11.51 -0.91
N LYS A 152 -12.89 -11.40 -0.62
CA LYS A 152 -13.44 -11.06 0.71
C LYS A 152 -12.88 -9.74 1.26
N ARG A 153 -12.62 -8.77 0.38
CA ARG A 153 -12.05 -7.45 0.68
C ARG A 153 -12.90 -6.35 0.04
N GLU A 154 -12.94 -5.17 0.66
CA GLU A 154 -13.65 -4.01 0.11
C GLU A 154 -12.85 -3.28 -0.98
N ASP A 155 -11.53 -3.32 -0.91
CA ASP A 155 -10.62 -2.71 -1.89
C ASP A 155 -9.27 -3.44 -1.91
N ILE A 156 -8.47 -3.24 -2.96
CA ILE A 156 -7.17 -3.89 -3.14
C ILE A 156 -6.10 -2.85 -3.51
N PRO A 157 -4.89 -2.92 -2.90
CA PRO A 157 -3.76 -2.07 -3.30
C PRO A 157 -3.36 -2.31 -4.75
N LEU A 158 -3.02 -1.24 -5.49
CA LEU A 158 -2.58 -1.36 -6.88
C LEU A 158 -1.37 -2.30 -7.07
N LYS A 159 -0.51 -2.39 -6.05
CA LYS A 159 0.65 -3.30 -6.06
C LYS A 159 0.29 -4.79 -6.07
N GLU A 160 -0.91 -5.14 -5.65
CA GLU A 160 -1.40 -6.52 -5.63
C GLU A 160 -2.09 -6.91 -6.94
N LEU A 161 -2.25 -5.97 -7.88
CA LEU A 161 -2.78 -6.26 -9.21
C LEU A 161 -1.74 -7.08 -10.00
N ASN A 162 -2.07 -8.33 -10.21
CA ASN A 162 -1.25 -9.29 -10.95
C ASN A 162 -2.08 -10.02 -11.99
N LEU A 163 -1.47 -10.91 -12.75
CA LEU A 163 -2.14 -11.67 -13.80
C LEU A 163 -3.28 -12.53 -13.25
N THR A 164 -3.14 -13.07 -12.04
CA THR A 164 -4.19 -13.85 -11.37
C THR A 164 -5.43 -13.00 -11.15
N PHE A 165 -5.26 -11.78 -10.60
CA PHE A 165 -6.37 -10.85 -10.43
C PHE A 165 -7.09 -10.54 -11.74
N ILE A 166 -6.34 -10.35 -12.82
CA ILE A 166 -6.86 -10.08 -14.16
C ILE A 166 -7.73 -11.24 -14.65
N ASN A 167 -7.22 -12.47 -14.52
CA ASN A 167 -7.92 -13.69 -14.93
C ASN A 167 -9.18 -13.94 -14.07
N ASP A 168 -9.09 -13.75 -12.76
CA ASP A 168 -10.23 -13.91 -11.84
C ASP A 168 -11.33 -12.89 -12.14
N PHE A 169 -10.97 -11.64 -12.45
CA PHE A 169 -11.95 -10.63 -12.84
C PHE A 169 -12.60 -10.94 -14.19
N GLU A 170 -11.83 -11.42 -15.18
CA GLU A 170 -12.38 -11.87 -16.44
C GLU A 170 -13.38 -13.03 -16.24
N TYR A 171 -13.01 -14.02 -15.43
CA TYR A 171 -13.86 -15.15 -15.07
C TYR A 171 -15.17 -14.67 -14.42
N PHE A 172 -15.08 -13.79 -13.42
CA PHE A 172 -16.25 -13.18 -12.75
C PHE A 172 -17.18 -12.46 -13.76
N LEU A 173 -16.62 -11.69 -14.69
CA LEU A 173 -17.42 -11.01 -15.72
C LEU A 173 -18.18 -11.99 -16.63
N ARG A 174 -17.59 -13.14 -16.93
CA ARG A 174 -18.20 -14.17 -17.78
C ARG A 174 -19.27 -14.99 -17.05
N THR A 175 -18.98 -15.40 -15.82
CA THR A 175 -19.82 -16.32 -15.04
C THR A 175 -20.92 -15.58 -14.30
N GLU A 176 -20.58 -14.59 -13.48
CA GLU A 176 -21.53 -13.89 -12.61
C GLU A 176 -22.28 -12.79 -13.37
N LYS A 177 -21.59 -12.03 -14.23
CA LYS A 177 -22.20 -10.95 -14.99
C LYS A 177 -22.71 -11.36 -16.37
N LYS A 178 -22.42 -12.60 -16.79
CA LYS A 178 -22.83 -13.17 -18.10
C LYS A 178 -22.49 -12.27 -19.27
N CYS A 179 -21.37 -11.55 -19.20
CA CYS A 179 -20.93 -10.65 -20.23
C CYS A 179 -20.44 -11.39 -21.47
N ARG A 180 -20.79 -10.89 -22.66
CA ARG A 180 -20.28 -11.40 -23.93
C ARG A 180 -18.79 -11.04 -24.11
N THR A 181 -18.06 -11.81 -24.91
CA THR A 181 -16.63 -11.69 -25.12
C THR A 181 -16.18 -10.26 -25.46
N ASN A 182 -16.85 -9.58 -26.39
CA ASN A 182 -16.48 -8.20 -26.75
C ASN A 182 -16.70 -7.20 -25.61
N THR A 183 -17.72 -7.43 -24.77
CA THR A 183 -17.98 -6.60 -23.57
C THR A 183 -16.88 -6.80 -22.53
N VAL A 184 -16.50 -8.05 -22.24
CA VAL A 184 -15.40 -8.40 -21.35
C VAL A 184 -14.12 -7.73 -21.82
N TRP A 185 -13.78 -7.87 -23.09
CA TRP A 185 -12.58 -7.25 -23.66
C TRP A 185 -12.57 -5.72 -23.49
N GLY A 186 -13.69 -5.06 -23.74
CA GLY A 186 -13.84 -3.63 -23.51
C GLY A 186 -13.67 -3.21 -22.05
N TYR A 187 -14.10 -4.04 -21.10
CA TYR A 187 -13.93 -3.79 -19.67
C TYR A 187 -12.49 -4.01 -19.21
N MET A 188 -11.80 -5.02 -19.76
CA MET A 188 -10.38 -5.26 -19.48
C MET A 188 -9.49 -4.13 -19.98
N ILE A 189 -9.80 -3.51 -21.12
CA ILE A 189 -9.11 -2.31 -21.61
C ILE A 189 -9.26 -1.16 -20.61
N VAL A 190 -10.47 -0.93 -20.09
CA VAL A 190 -10.72 0.12 -19.09
C VAL A 190 -9.91 -0.11 -17.81
N LEU A 191 -9.87 -1.35 -17.30
CA LEU A 191 -9.06 -1.71 -16.15
C LEU A 191 -7.57 -1.39 -16.39
N LYS A 192 -7.03 -1.81 -17.54
CA LYS A 192 -5.64 -1.55 -17.94
C LYS A 192 -5.31 -0.06 -18.05
N HIS A 193 -6.24 0.76 -18.55
CA HIS A 193 -6.03 2.20 -18.66
C HIS A 193 -6.01 2.88 -17.29
N THR A 194 -6.83 2.43 -16.35
CA THR A 194 -6.86 2.99 -14.99
C THR A 194 -5.59 2.66 -14.22
N ASP A 195 -5.00 1.48 -14.42
CA ASP A 195 -3.72 1.09 -13.84
C ASP A 195 -2.54 1.92 -14.40
N LYS A 196 -2.52 2.20 -15.70
CA LYS A 196 -1.46 3.01 -16.33
C LYS A 196 -1.45 4.48 -15.91
N CYS A 197 -2.55 5.05 -15.43
CA CYS A 197 -2.58 6.43 -14.93
C CYS A 197 -1.78 6.63 -13.63
N CYS A 198 -1.25 5.56 -13.01
CA CYS A 198 -0.46 5.59 -11.78
C CYS A 198 1.06 5.60 -12.02
N HIS A 199 1.51 5.48 -13.26
CA HIS A 199 2.95 5.37 -13.60
C HIS A 199 3.50 6.59 -14.36
N TYR A 200 2.88 7.79 -14.18
CA TYR A 200 3.47 9.07 -14.59
C TYR A 200 3.64 10.00 -13.40
#